data_8676a828ef8118570a8b07bad781eb57
#
_entry.id   8676a828ef8118570a8b07bad781eb57
#
_cell.length_a   1.000
_cell.length_b   1.000
_cell.length_c   1.000
_cell.angle_alpha   90.00
_cell.angle_beta   90.00
_cell.angle_gamma   90.00
#
_symmetry.space_group_name_H-M   'P 1'
#
loop_
_entity.id
_entity.type
_entity.pdbx_description
1 polymer ?
#
loop_
_entity_poly.entity_id
_entity_poly.type
_entity_poly.pdbx_seq_one_letter_code
_entity_poly.pdbx_strand_id
1 'polypeptide(L)'
;MQVQQPVTPELRQWIIAQAQAGHAPEVVLQSMRASGWNEDVAIAAMEDTLQGFLAEHQAKQQQPEPVVALPPAVPVPDADVAESPVWVDGGDRPVQIVMAMKQPRVIVFGGLLSDDECDAIIDAAKPRLARSETVQMDTGGSEVHAARTSRGMFFERGENEVCKRVEARIARLLSWPVINGEGLQVLHYL
;
A
#
# COMPACT_ATOMS: atom_id res chain seq x y z
N MET A 1 0.85 -28.36 -53.80
CA MET A 1 0.82 -26.90 -53.67
C MET A 1 0.61 -26.59 -52.21
N GLN A 2 1.63 -26.16 -51.52
CA GLN A 2 1.49 -25.68 -50.11
C GLN A 2 0.81 -24.30 -50.19
N VAL A 3 -0.41 -24.22 -49.68
CA VAL A 3 -1.09 -22.94 -49.50
C VAL A 3 -0.36 -22.20 -48.42
N GLN A 4 0.39 -21.17 -48.81
CA GLN A 4 1.06 -20.29 -47.86
C GLN A 4 -0.02 -19.51 -47.13
N GLN A 5 -0.29 -19.84 -45.87
CA GLN A 5 -1.22 -19.11 -45.01
C GLN A 5 -0.44 -18.01 -44.29
N PRO A 6 -0.61 -16.72 -44.65
CA PRO A 6 0.16 -15.65 -44.02
C PRO A 6 -0.32 -15.39 -42.60
N VAL A 7 0.62 -15.30 -41.67
CA VAL A 7 0.35 -14.92 -40.27
C VAL A 7 0.14 -13.40 -40.23
N THR A 8 -1.12 -12.98 -40.15
CA THR A 8 -1.47 -11.56 -40.12
C THR A 8 -1.34 -10.95 -38.72
N PRO A 9 -1.21 -9.62 -38.58
CA PRO A 9 -1.19 -8.95 -37.28
C PRO A 9 -2.42 -9.26 -36.42
N GLU A 10 -3.60 -9.40 -37.05
CA GLU A 10 -4.85 -9.70 -36.36
C GLU A 10 -4.81 -11.12 -35.75
N LEU A 11 -4.25 -12.09 -36.48
CA LEU A 11 -4.05 -13.44 -35.97
C LEU A 11 -3.10 -13.44 -34.76
N ARG A 12 -2.02 -12.69 -34.83
CA ARG A 12 -1.07 -12.55 -33.71
C ARG A 12 -1.77 -11.98 -32.47
N GLN A 13 -2.55 -10.90 -32.65
CA GLN A 13 -3.31 -10.31 -31.56
C GLN A 13 -4.33 -11.29 -30.96
N TRP A 14 -4.98 -12.06 -31.80
CA TRP A 14 -5.93 -13.09 -31.35
C TRP A 14 -5.22 -14.18 -30.53
N ILE A 15 -4.08 -14.71 -30.98
CA ILE A 15 -3.27 -15.69 -30.24
C ILE A 15 -2.87 -15.16 -28.88
N ILE A 16 -2.38 -13.92 -28.81
CA ILE A 16 -2.00 -13.26 -27.54
C ILE A 16 -3.20 -13.14 -26.61
N ALA A 17 -4.36 -12.71 -27.13
CA ALA A 17 -5.59 -12.59 -26.35
C ALA A 17 -6.06 -13.93 -25.76
N GLN A 18 -5.96 -15.03 -26.54
CA GLN A 18 -6.29 -16.35 -26.03
C GLN A 18 -5.34 -16.80 -24.90
N ALA A 19 -4.04 -16.55 -25.05
CA ALA A 19 -3.05 -16.86 -24.03
C ALA A 19 -3.28 -16.05 -22.74
N GLN A 20 -3.60 -14.75 -22.87
CA GLN A 20 -3.92 -13.88 -21.74
C GLN A 20 -5.22 -14.28 -21.02
N ALA A 21 -6.18 -14.83 -21.77
CA ALA A 21 -7.42 -15.40 -21.21
C ALA A 21 -7.21 -16.75 -20.49
N GLY A 22 -5.98 -17.30 -20.52
CA GLY A 22 -5.63 -18.55 -19.84
C GLY A 22 -6.06 -19.82 -20.58
N HIS A 23 -6.36 -19.72 -21.87
CA HIS A 23 -6.68 -20.91 -22.68
C HIS A 23 -5.43 -21.76 -22.91
N ALA A 24 -5.59 -23.10 -22.77
CA ALA A 24 -4.50 -24.02 -23.04
C ALA A 24 -4.10 -23.99 -24.53
N PRO A 25 -2.80 -24.14 -24.86
CA PRO A 25 -2.31 -24.11 -26.24
C PRO A 25 -3.04 -25.06 -27.19
N GLU A 26 -3.43 -26.23 -26.68
CA GLU A 26 -4.17 -27.25 -27.45
C GLU A 26 -5.56 -26.76 -27.91
N VAL A 27 -6.23 -25.95 -27.06
CA VAL A 27 -7.55 -25.38 -27.37
C VAL A 27 -7.41 -24.32 -28.45
N VAL A 28 -6.36 -23.49 -28.38
CA VAL A 28 -6.05 -22.46 -29.38
C VAL A 28 -5.72 -23.13 -30.73
N LEU A 29 -4.87 -24.17 -30.72
CA LEU A 29 -4.51 -24.92 -31.90
C LEU A 29 -5.75 -25.59 -32.53
N GLN A 30 -6.61 -26.17 -31.72
CA GLN A 30 -7.87 -26.81 -32.22
C GLN A 30 -8.79 -25.79 -32.89
N SER A 31 -8.88 -24.56 -32.33
CA SER A 31 -9.66 -23.48 -32.92
C SER A 31 -9.08 -23.00 -34.26
N MET A 32 -7.76 -22.93 -34.38
CA MET A 32 -7.10 -22.62 -35.64
C MET A 32 -7.33 -23.69 -36.68
N ARG A 33 -7.22 -24.98 -36.33
CA ARG A 33 -7.51 -26.11 -37.23
C ARG A 33 -8.96 -26.11 -37.71
N ALA A 34 -9.90 -25.83 -36.79
CA ALA A 34 -11.32 -25.73 -37.14
C ALA A 34 -11.59 -24.58 -38.12
N SER A 35 -10.75 -23.54 -38.11
CA SER A 35 -10.78 -22.43 -39.05
C SER A 35 -10.01 -22.67 -40.37
N GLY A 36 -9.53 -23.92 -40.59
CA GLY A 36 -8.87 -24.34 -41.83
C GLY A 36 -7.37 -24.12 -41.89
N TRP A 37 -6.71 -23.84 -40.76
CA TRP A 37 -5.25 -23.71 -40.68
C TRP A 37 -4.57 -25.10 -40.74
N ASN A 38 -3.46 -25.15 -41.46
CA ASN A 38 -2.59 -26.33 -41.39
C ASN A 38 -1.94 -26.40 -40.00
N GLU A 39 -1.83 -27.60 -39.43
CA GLU A 39 -1.37 -27.80 -38.05
C GLU A 39 0.04 -27.31 -37.84
N ASP A 40 0.98 -27.64 -38.72
CA ASP A 40 2.39 -27.21 -38.60
C ASP A 40 2.53 -25.68 -38.72
N VAL A 41 1.73 -25.06 -39.59
CA VAL A 41 1.72 -23.61 -39.76
C VAL A 41 1.11 -22.91 -38.52
N ALA A 42 0.05 -23.50 -37.96
CA ALA A 42 -0.59 -22.96 -36.76
C ALA A 42 0.34 -23.04 -35.53
N ILE A 43 1.04 -24.17 -35.35
CA ILE A 43 2.02 -24.34 -34.27
C ILE A 43 3.14 -23.29 -34.40
N ALA A 44 3.75 -23.18 -35.60
CA ALA A 44 4.83 -22.22 -35.84
C ALA A 44 4.35 -20.76 -35.61
N ALA A 45 3.13 -20.41 -36.01
CA ALA A 45 2.55 -19.09 -35.80
C ALA A 45 2.32 -18.78 -34.32
N MET A 46 1.87 -19.76 -33.53
CA MET A 46 1.69 -19.63 -32.08
C MET A 46 3.04 -19.46 -31.38
N GLU A 47 4.02 -20.31 -31.69
CA GLU A 47 5.35 -20.23 -31.09
C GLU A 47 6.03 -18.89 -31.37
N ASP A 48 6.09 -18.44 -32.63
CA ASP A 48 6.71 -17.18 -33.03
C ASP A 48 6.01 -15.98 -32.36
N THR A 49 4.66 -16.01 -32.30
CA THR A 49 3.89 -14.94 -31.69
C THR A 49 4.12 -14.85 -30.17
N LEU A 50 4.09 -15.98 -29.47
CA LEU A 50 4.24 -16.02 -28.02
C LEU A 50 5.69 -15.73 -27.60
N GLN A 51 6.70 -16.22 -28.34
CA GLN A 51 8.10 -15.88 -28.09
C GLN A 51 8.34 -14.38 -28.27
N GLY A 52 7.83 -13.79 -29.35
CA GLY A 52 7.93 -12.35 -29.58
C GLY A 52 7.27 -11.54 -28.46
N PHE A 53 6.07 -11.94 -28.06
CA PHE A 53 5.35 -11.28 -26.96
C PHE A 53 6.10 -11.36 -25.63
N LEU A 54 6.66 -12.53 -25.29
CA LEU A 54 7.46 -12.71 -24.08
C LEU A 54 8.75 -11.90 -24.12
N ALA A 55 9.45 -11.86 -25.27
CA ALA A 55 10.66 -11.07 -25.44
C ALA A 55 10.39 -9.57 -25.28
N GLU A 56 9.30 -9.04 -25.84
CA GLU A 56 8.91 -7.65 -25.66
C GLU A 56 8.54 -7.32 -24.20
N HIS A 57 7.86 -8.23 -23.51
CA HIS A 57 7.50 -8.05 -22.10
C HIS A 57 8.74 -8.09 -21.20
N GLN A 58 9.68 -9.00 -21.46
CA GLN A 58 10.94 -9.05 -20.74
C GLN A 58 11.81 -7.83 -20.99
N ALA A 59 11.85 -7.33 -22.23
CA ALA A 59 12.55 -6.10 -22.57
C ALA A 59 11.94 -4.87 -21.86
N LYS A 60 10.62 -4.80 -21.74
CA LYS A 60 9.93 -3.75 -20.99
C LYS A 60 10.17 -3.82 -19.49
N GLN A 61 10.25 -5.03 -18.92
CA GLN A 61 10.57 -5.23 -17.50
C GLN A 61 12.04 -4.97 -17.18
N GLN A 62 12.93 -5.09 -18.17
CA GLN A 62 14.36 -4.81 -18.02
C GLN A 62 14.74 -3.35 -18.34
N GLN A 63 13.80 -2.56 -18.87
CA GLN A 63 14.02 -1.11 -18.93
C GLN A 63 13.99 -0.58 -17.50
N PRO A 64 15.11 -0.01 -17.00
CA PRO A 64 15.09 0.65 -15.72
C PRO A 64 13.99 1.70 -15.80
N GLU A 65 13.04 1.65 -14.87
CA GLU A 65 12.07 2.74 -14.73
C GLU A 65 12.84 4.05 -14.72
N PRO A 66 12.38 5.10 -15.43
CA PRO A 66 13.05 6.37 -15.37
C PRO A 66 13.17 6.73 -13.89
N VAL A 67 14.41 6.76 -13.40
CA VAL A 67 14.70 7.22 -12.05
C VAL A 67 14.26 8.67 -12.02
N VAL A 68 13.02 8.88 -11.59
CA VAL A 68 12.53 10.22 -11.28
C VAL A 68 13.45 10.69 -10.17
N ALA A 69 14.36 11.61 -10.47
CA ALA A 69 15.23 12.18 -9.47
C ALA A 69 14.32 12.80 -8.41
N LEU A 70 14.24 12.13 -7.26
CA LEU A 70 13.50 12.68 -6.12
C LEU A 70 14.10 14.05 -5.79
N PRO A 71 13.28 15.04 -5.47
CA PRO A 71 13.79 16.32 -4.99
C PRO A 71 14.70 16.06 -3.80
N PRO A 72 15.73 16.90 -3.58
CA PRO A 72 16.63 16.74 -2.45
C PRO A 72 15.81 16.66 -1.15
N ALA A 73 16.18 15.72 -0.28
CA ALA A 73 15.50 15.53 0.99
C ALA A 73 15.55 16.84 1.80
N VAL A 74 14.38 17.34 2.18
CA VAL A 74 14.26 18.48 3.08
C VAL A 74 14.30 17.93 4.51
N PRO A 75 15.15 18.45 5.40
CA PRO A 75 15.14 18.04 6.80
C PRO A 75 13.75 18.29 7.39
N VAL A 76 13.16 17.24 7.96
CA VAL A 76 11.91 17.33 8.72
C VAL A 76 12.22 17.20 10.20
N PRO A 77 11.43 17.81 11.09
CA PRO A 77 11.52 17.56 12.52
C PRO A 77 11.45 16.07 12.83
N ASP A 78 12.23 15.61 13.78
CA ASP A 78 12.35 14.20 14.15
C ASP A 78 12.75 14.10 15.63
N ALA A 79 12.59 12.91 16.23
CA ALA A 79 13.05 12.65 17.56
C ALA A 79 14.58 12.64 17.62
N ASP A 80 15.13 13.29 18.65
CA ASP A 80 16.59 13.29 18.89
C ASP A 80 17.01 11.97 19.53
N VAL A 81 17.60 11.11 18.72
CA VAL A 81 18.16 9.81 19.11
C VAL A 81 19.63 9.69 18.72
N ALA A 82 20.34 10.82 18.48
CA ALA A 82 21.68 10.81 17.92
C ALA A 82 22.69 10.05 18.79
N GLU A 83 22.57 10.17 20.11
CA GLU A 83 23.46 9.52 21.08
C GLU A 83 22.90 8.18 21.61
N SER A 84 21.87 7.64 20.94
CA SER A 84 21.21 6.40 21.34
C SER A 84 20.70 6.41 22.79
N PRO A 85 19.99 7.46 23.24
CA PRO A 85 19.48 7.54 24.58
C PRO A 85 18.46 6.43 24.83
N VAL A 86 18.44 5.89 26.06
CA VAL A 86 17.42 4.92 26.48
C VAL A 86 16.11 5.64 26.87
N TRP A 87 16.22 6.87 27.35
CA TRP A 87 15.11 7.72 27.79
C TRP A 87 15.20 9.09 27.14
N VAL A 88 14.06 9.59 26.72
CA VAL A 88 13.91 10.96 26.18
C VAL A 88 12.88 11.73 26.98
N ASP A 89 13.04 13.05 26.99
CA ASP A 89 12.13 13.96 27.69
C ASP A 89 10.83 14.14 26.90
N GLY A 90 9.73 13.59 27.41
CA GLY A 90 8.38 13.80 26.88
C GLY A 90 7.71 15.10 27.34
N GLY A 91 8.41 15.89 28.21
CA GLY A 91 7.89 17.12 28.80
C GLY A 91 7.29 16.89 30.18
N ASP A 92 6.24 16.15 30.27
CA ASP A 92 5.55 15.81 31.53
C ASP A 92 6.02 14.49 32.15
N ARG A 93 6.68 13.64 31.35
CA ARG A 93 7.23 12.36 31.80
C ARG A 93 8.37 11.90 30.88
N PRO A 94 9.32 11.11 31.39
CA PRO A 94 10.29 10.43 30.54
C PRO A 94 9.61 9.33 29.71
N VAL A 95 10.05 9.17 28.46
CA VAL A 95 9.57 8.16 27.52
C VAL A 95 10.75 7.27 27.11
N GLN A 96 10.56 5.96 27.15
CA GLN A 96 11.61 5.01 26.80
C GLN A 96 11.75 4.88 25.28
N ILE A 97 12.98 4.81 24.78
CA ILE A 97 13.27 4.33 23.42
C ILE A 97 13.53 2.84 23.50
N VAL A 98 12.59 2.04 22.95
CA VAL A 98 12.69 0.58 22.89
C VAL A 98 13.57 0.15 21.72
N MET A 99 13.41 0.85 20.58
CA MET A 99 14.16 0.56 19.37
C MET A 99 14.25 1.82 18.51
N ALA A 100 15.40 2.01 17.84
CA ALA A 100 15.56 3.02 16.80
C ALA A 100 16.31 2.41 15.61
N MET A 101 15.74 2.56 14.42
CA MET A 101 16.33 2.14 13.16
C MET A 101 16.56 3.36 12.27
N LYS A 102 17.66 3.35 11.50
CA LYS A 102 17.99 4.45 10.59
C LYS A 102 17.40 4.28 9.21
N GLN A 103 17.37 3.03 8.72
CA GLN A 103 16.85 2.67 7.39
C GLN A 103 16.11 1.33 7.46
N PRO A 104 14.76 1.31 7.30
CA PRO A 104 13.90 2.50 7.29
C PRO A 104 13.96 3.26 8.61
N ARG A 105 13.60 4.55 8.59
CA ARG A 105 13.53 5.34 9.83
C ARG A 105 12.33 4.89 10.65
N VAL A 106 12.61 4.22 11.77
CA VAL A 106 11.58 3.72 12.72
C VAL A 106 12.09 3.96 14.13
N ILE A 107 11.24 4.53 14.99
CA ILE A 107 11.50 4.64 16.43
C ILE A 107 10.31 4.02 17.16
N VAL A 108 10.58 3.13 18.11
CA VAL A 108 9.57 2.55 18.99
C VAL A 108 9.74 3.16 20.37
N PHE A 109 8.69 3.82 20.83
CA PHE A 109 8.62 4.40 22.17
C PHE A 109 7.89 3.46 23.11
N GLY A 110 8.41 3.28 24.32
CA GLY A 110 7.78 2.56 25.41
C GLY A 110 7.27 3.50 26.48
N GLY A 111 6.10 3.18 27.04
CA GLY A 111 5.52 4.00 28.12
C GLY A 111 5.11 5.40 27.68
N LEU A 112 4.72 5.57 26.41
CA LEU A 112 4.25 6.86 25.88
C LEU A 112 3.00 7.34 26.63
N LEU A 113 2.07 6.44 26.94
CA LEU A 113 0.92 6.69 27.80
C LEU A 113 1.05 5.92 29.11
N SER A 114 0.46 6.41 30.19
CA SER A 114 0.22 5.63 31.40
C SER A 114 -1.04 4.80 31.26
N ASP A 115 -1.22 3.82 32.14
CA ASP A 115 -2.44 3.00 32.19
C ASP A 115 -3.66 3.88 32.45
N ASP A 116 -3.59 4.84 33.38
CA ASP A 116 -4.66 5.79 33.65
C ASP A 116 -5.01 6.65 32.43
N GLU A 117 -4.02 7.05 31.62
CA GLU A 117 -4.25 7.80 30.38
C GLU A 117 -4.91 6.91 29.31
N CYS A 118 -4.48 5.66 29.21
CA CYS A 118 -5.12 4.68 28.33
C CYS A 118 -6.58 4.47 28.71
N ASP A 119 -6.87 4.23 29.99
CA ASP A 119 -8.22 4.03 30.51
C ASP A 119 -9.11 5.26 30.25
N ALA A 120 -8.59 6.46 30.52
CA ALA A 120 -9.33 7.70 30.29
C ALA A 120 -9.65 7.93 28.80
N ILE A 121 -8.72 7.59 27.86
CA ILE A 121 -8.99 7.65 26.44
C ILE A 121 -10.04 6.60 26.02
N ILE A 122 -9.94 5.38 26.52
CA ILE A 122 -10.88 4.29 26.26
C ILE A 122 -12.27 4.69 26.71
N ASP A 123 -12.42 5.16 27.94
CA ASP A 123 -13.73 5.54 28.51
C ASP A 123 -14.37 6.70 27.75
N ALA A 124 -13.58 7.70 27.34
CA ALA A 124 -14.06 8.82 26.55
C ALA A 124 -14.40 8.43 25.10
N ALA A 125 -13.67 7.47 24.51
CA ALA A 125 -13.91 7.00 23.15
C ALA A 125 -15.08 6.03 23.04
N LYS A 126 -15.25 5.13 24.01
CA LYS A 126 -16.20 4.00 23.99
C LYS A 126 -17.63 4.37 23.58
N PRO A 127 -18.29 5.44 24.10
CA PRO A 127 -19.63 5.83 23.71
C PRO A 127 -19.74 6.41 22.30
N ARG A 128 -18.60 6.79 21.70
CA ARG A 128 -18.52 7.46 20.39
C ARG A 128 -18.07 6.55 19.27
N LEU A 129 -17.64 5.33 19.57
CA LEU A 129 -17.15 4.38 18.58
C LEU A 129 -18.26 4.03 17.57
N ALA A 130 -18.03 4.34 16.30
CA ALA A 130 -18.88 3.96 15.18
C ALA A 130 -18.15 2.96 14.27
N ARG A 131 -18.90 2.21 13.46
CA ARG A 131 -18.30 1.29 12.48
C ARG A 131 -17.43 2.07 11.50
N SER A 132 -16.21 1.57 11.30
CA SER A 132 -15.28 2.21 10.37
C SER A 132 -15.74 2.04 8.91
N GLU A 133 -15.69 3.12 8.16
CA GLU A 133 -16.01 3.16 6.73
C GLU A 133 -14.74 3.16 5.89
N THR A 134 -14.87 2.77 4.64
CA THR A 134 -13.81 2.84 3.63
C THR A 134 -14.21 3.85 2.57
N VAL A 135 -13.21 4.49 1.95
CA VAL A 135 -13.45 5.38 0.82
C VAL A 135 -13.75 4.53 -0.41
N GLN A 136 -14.87 4.82 -1.07
CA GLN A 136 -15.26 4.24 -2.34
C GLN A 136 -14.37 4.80 -3.45
N MET A 137 -13.59 3.95 -4.11
CA MET A 137 -12.58 4.38 -5.11
C MET A 137 -13.20 5.11 -6.30
N ASP A 138 -14.42 4.73 -6.69
CA ASP A 138 -15.09 5.26 -7.89
C ASP A 138 -15.81 6.60 -7.65
N THR A 139 -16.31 6.84 -6.45
CA THR A 139 -17.16 8.01 -6.14
C THR A 139 -16.53 8.96 -5.13
N GLY A 140 -15.49 8.53 -4.42
CA GLY A 140 -14.91 9.25 -3.27
C GLY A 140 -15.82 9.30 -2.04
N GLY A 141 -16.96 8.60 -2.08
CA GLY A 141 -17.89 8.48 -0.94
C GLY A 141 -17.39 7.47 0.10
N SER A 142 -18.05 7.47 1.27
CA SER A 142 -17.80 6.49 2.32
C SER A 142 -18.74 5.29 2.18
N GLU A 143 -18.20 4.08 2.38
CA GLU A 143 -19.01 2.85 2.45
C GLU A 143 -18.56 1.93 3.59
N VAL A 144 -19.52 1.16 4.13
CA VAL A 144 -19.23 0.11 5.11
C VAL A 144 -18.82 -1.15 4.38
N HIS A 145 -17.53 -1.47 4.43
CA HIS A 145 -16.99 -2.69 3.82
C HIS A 145 -17.08 -3.87 4.80
N ALA A 146 -17.55 -5.03 4.32
CA ALA A 146 -17.75 -6.22 5.17
C ALA A 146 -16.46 -6.74 5.83
N ALA A 147 -15.32 -6.64 5.14
CA ALA A 147 -14.03 -7.06 5.67
C ALA A 147 -13.44 -6.09 6.71
N ARG A 148 -13.98 -4.88 6.85
CA ARG A 148 -13.54 -3.90 7.85
C ARG A 148 -14.44 -3.98 9.07
N THR A 149 -14.05 -4.78 10.07
CA THR A 149 -14.84 -5.04 11.28
C THR A 149 -14.56 -4.04 12.40
N SER A 150 -13.52 -3.20 12.28
CA SER A 150 -13.15 -2.23 13.30
C SER A 150 -14.22 -1.17 13.52
N ARG A 151 -14.22 -0.61 14.73
CA ARG A 151 -14.95 0.61 15.09
C ARG A 151 -13.96 1.70 15.38
N GLY A 152 -14.29 2.94 15.07
CA GLY A 152 -13.37 4.06 15.27
C GLY A 152 -14.09 5.33 15.66
N MET A 153 -13.34 6.27 16.22
CA MET A 153 -13.76 7.64 16.46
C MET A 153 -12.53 8.56 16.46
N PHE A 154 -12.76 9.84 16.36
CA PHE A 154 -11.73 10.86 16.47
C PHE A 154 -12.03 11.78 17.64
N PHE A 155 -10.98 12.13 18.39
CA PHE A 155 -10.98 13.31 19.22
C PHE A 155 -10.53 14.50 18.41
N GLU A 156 -11.13 15.65 18.59
CA GLU A 156 -10.58 16.88 18.09
C GLU A 156 -9.26 17.21 18.82
N ARG A 157 -8.38 17.96 18.16
CA ARG A 157 -7.11 18.35 18.79
C ARG A 157 -7.36 19.12 20.08
N GLY A 158 -6.75 18.65 21.18
CA GLY A 158 -6.91 19.25 22.49
C GLY A 158 -8.30 19.13 23.11
N GLU A 159 -9.13 18.20 22.67
CA GLU A 159 -10.53 18.07 23.07
C GLU A 159 -10.70 17.92 24.59
N ASN A 160 -9.81 17.18 25.22
CA ASN A 160 -9.80 17.01 26.68
C ASN A 160 -8.38 17.05 27.22
N GLU A 161 -8.24 17.04 28.56
CA GLU A 161 -6.94 17.20 29.21
C GLU A 161 -5.97 16.03 28.92
N VAL A 162 -6.49 14.82 28.70
CA VAL A 162 -5.66 13.67 28.33
C VAL A 162 -5.14 13.84 26.89
N CYS A 163 -6.00 14.20 25.96
CA CYS A 163 -5.60 14.49 24.58
C CYS A 163 -4.53 15.60 24.54
N LYS A 164 -4.72 16.70 25.25
CA LYS A 164 -3.75 17.80 25.33
C LYS A 164 -2.36 17.33 25.81
N ARG A 165 -2.33 16.50 26.87
CA ARG A 165 -1.06 15.98 27.40
C ARG A 165 -0.37 15.06 26.40
N VAL A 166 -1.12 14.13 25.82
CA VAL A 166 -0.57 13.17 24.83
C VAL A 166 -0.06 13.90 23.59
N GLU A 167 -0.83 14.82 23.05
CA GLU A 167 -0.45 15.64 21.90
C GLU A 167 0.80 16.49 22.17
N ALA A 168 0.87 17.15 23.35
CA ALA A 168 2.04 17.91 23.76
C ALA A 168 3.29 17.04 23.91
N ARG A 169 3.14 15.83 24.44
CA ARG A 169 4.20 14.84 24.58
C ARG A 169 4.72 14.39 23.22
N ILE A 170 3.83 14.05 22.29
CA ILE A 170 4.17 13.67 20.90
C ILE A 170 4.90 14.84 20.22
N ALA A 171 4.38 16.06 20.34
CA ALA A 171 4.99 17.25 19.75
C ALA A 171 6.41 17.48 20.27
N ARG A 172 6.62 17.29 21.56
CA ARG A 172 7.95 17.39 22.20
C ARG A 172 8.92 16.33 21.69
N LEU A 173 8.47 15.06 21.68
CA LEU A 173 9.30 13.94 21.24
C LEU A 173 9.74 14.05 19.79
N LEU A 174 8.87 14.57 18.92
CA LEU A 174 9.12 14.68 17.48
C LEU A 174 9.67 16.06 17.09
N SER A 175 9.82 16.98 18.02
CA SER A 175 10.15 18.39 17.71
C SER A 175 9.17 19.00 16.69
N TRP A 176 7.90 18.60 16.75
CA TRP A 176 6.85 18.99 15.81
C TRP A 176 5.75 19.78 16.54
N PRO A 177 5.41 20.99 16.08
CA PRO A 177 4.41 21.80 16.77
C PRO A 177 3.04 21.09 16.85
N VAL A 178 2.36 21.15 18.00
CA VAL A 178 1.03 20.55 18.21
C VAL A 178 0.02 20.99 17.13
N ILE A 179 0.13 22.26 16.68
CA ILE A 179 -0.76 22.81 15.64
C ILE A 179 -0.72 22.04 14.31
N ASN A 180 0.38 21.33 14.03
CA ASN A 180 0.56 20.53 12.83
C ASN A 180 0.06 19.09 13.00
N GLY A 181 -0.34 18.68 14.21
CA GLY A 181 -0.93 17.37 14.47
C GLY A 181 -2.40 17.33 14.08
N GLU A 182 -2.85 16.15 13.65
CA GLU A 182 -4.27 15.85 13.52
C GLU A 182 -4.85 15.48 14.89
N GLY A 183 -6.18 15.34 14.97
CA GLY A 183 -6.84 14.82 16.15
C GLY A 183 -6.51 13.35 16.39
N LEU A 184 -6.59 12.90 17.63
CA LEU A 184 -6.27 11.50 17.98
C LEU A 184 -7.38 10.57 17.46
N GLN A 185 -6.98 9.62 16.61
CA GLN A 185 -7.85 8.55 16.17
C GLN A 185 -7.78 7.36 17.13
N VAL A 186 -8.94 6.88 17.57
CA VAL A 186 -9.06 5.65 18.34
C VAL A 186 -9.72 4.59 17.45
N LEU A 187 -9.09 3.44 17.35
CA LEU A 187 -9.60 2.27 16.63
C LEU A 187 -9.75 1.11 17.61
N HIS A 188 -10.90 0.44 17.52
CA HIS A 188 -11.21 -0.75 18.29
C HIS A 188 -11.45 -1.92 17.32
N TYR A 189 -10.67 -2.97 17.45
CA TYR A 189 -10.79 -4.21 16.69
C TYR A 189 -11.48 -5.26 17.55
N LEU A 190 -12.40 -6.04 16.98
CA LEU A 190 -13.12 -7.14 17.61
C LEU A 190 -12.47 -8.47 17.20
#